data_bfb1d79217a35e1dcd25f75d63b1dd25
#
_entry.id   bfb1d79217a35e1dcd25f75d63b1dd25
#
_cell.length_a   1.000
_cell.length_b   1.000
_cell.length_c   1.000
_cell.angle_alpha   90.00
_cell.angle_beta   90.00
_cell.angle_gamma   90.00
#
_symmetry.space_group_name_H-M   'P 1'
#
loop_
_entity.id
_entity.type
_entity.pdbx_description
1 polymer ?
#
loop_
_entity_poly.entity_id
_entity_poly.type
_entity_poly.pdbx_seq_one_letter_code
_entity_poly.pdbx_strand_id
1 'polypeptide(L)'
;MGSDKKDINIEVGARLKQIRENKRCSQSEFAAALGIGDEHYRKLENGSTGLTIEKIHILHDKFSIDPTYLVIGARGEEFDFDKYITNCTREQKEKLMSRILEYMKGYFSR
;
A
#
# COMPACT_ATOMS: atom_id res chain seq x y z
N MET A 1 27.89 -10.14 6.64
CA MET A 1 27.56 -10.14 7.21
C MET A 1 26.68 -10.64 7.82
N GLY A 2 26.42 -11.02 8.33
CA GLY A 2 25.64 -11.80 9.17
C GLY A 2 24.24 -11.39 9.51
N SER A 3 23.65 -10.59 8.77
CA SER A 3 22.24 -10.29 8.99
C SER A 3 21.39 -11.41 8.41
N ASP A 4 20.52 -12.01 9.24
CA ASP A 4 19.56 -12.99 8.78
C ASP A 4 18.38 -12.34 8.03
N LYS A 5 18.34 -11.02 8.00
CA LYS A 5 17.25 -10.27 7.37
C LYS A 5 17.67 -9.86 5.97
N LYS A 6 16.77 -10.08 5.03
CA LYS A 6 16.96 -9.56 3.67
C LYS A 6 16.53 -8.10 3.64
N ASP A 7 17.28 -7.28 2.93
CA ASP A 7 16.99 -5.85 2.82
C ASP A 7 15.56 -5.60 2.33
N ILE A 8 15.09 -6.38 1.37
CA ILE A 8 13.72 -6.23 0.86
C ILE A 8 12.69 -6.49 1.96
N ASN A 9 12.93 -7.46 2.83
CA ASN A 9 11.99 -7.75 3.90
C ASN A 9 11.96 -6.64 4.94
N ILE A 10 13.11 -6.02 5.21
CA ILE A 10 13.19 -4.89 6.13
C ILE A 10 12.40 -3.71 5.57
N GLU A 11 12.57 -3.40 4.29
CA GLU A 11 11.87 -2.30 3.65
C GLU A 11 10.35 -2.53 3.60
N VAL A 12 9.94 -3.72 3.19
CA VAL A 12 8.51 -4.07 3.13
C VAL A 12 7.90 -4.05 4.53
N GLY A 13 8.61 -4.61 5.50
CA GLY A 13 8.14 -4.61 6.89
C GLY A 13 7.96 -3.22 7.45
N ALA A 14 8.89 -2.31 7.15
CA ALA A 14 8.80 -0.93 7.59
C ALA A 14 7.60 -0.22 6.96
N ARG A 15 7.35 -0.45 5.68
CA ARG A 15 6.18 0.12 5.02
C ARG A 15 4.87 -0.45 5.58
N LEU A 16 4.86 -1.74 5.86
CA LEU A 16 3.70 -2.39 6.47
C LEU A 16 3.37 -1.75 7.82
N LYS A 17 4.38 -1.55 8.64
CA LYS A 17 4.21 -0.91 9.95
C LYS A 17 3.62 0.50 9.80
N GLN A 18 4.16 1.28 8.88
CA GLN A 18 3.69 2.64 8.66
C GLN A 18 2.24 2.66 8.18
N ILE A 19 1.90 1.77 7.25
CA ILE A 19 0.52 1.66 6.75
C ILE A 19 -0.42 1.30 7.90
N ARG A 20 -0.03 0.33 8.71
CA ARG A 20 -0.85 -0.10 9.85
C ARG A 20 -1.09 1.05 10.82
N GLU A 21 -0.02 1.76 11.17
CA GLU A 21 -0.12 2.90 12.09
C GLU A 21 -1.01 4.01 11.52
N ASN A 22 -0.88 4.29 10.23
CA ASN A 22 -1.72 5.28 9.57
C ASN A 22 -3.20 4.90 9.58
N LYS A 23 -3.49 3.60 9.59
CA LYS A 23 -4.87 3.10 9.69
C LYS A 23 -5.33 2.97 11.14
N ARG A 24 -4.46 3.30 12.09
CA ARG A 24 -4.74 3.22 13.52
C ARG A 24 -5.14 1.82 13.97
N CYS A 25 -4.49 0.82 13.38
CA CYS A 25 -4.71 -0.57 13.74
C CYS A 25 -3.56 -1.08 14.59
N SER A 26 -3.88 -2.03 15.47
CA SER A 26 -2.86 -2.68 16.29
C SER A 26 -2.17 -3.79 15.51
N GLN A 27 -1.02 -4.23 15.99
CA GLN A 27 -0.35 -5.39 15.44
C GLN A 27 -1.24 -6.63 15.54
N SER A 28 -1.95 -6.79 16.66
CA SER A 28 -2.85 -7.92 16.85
C SER A 28 -3.99 -7.94 15.83
N GLU A 29 -4.52 -6.78 15.47
CA GLU A 29 -5.57 -6.70 14.46
C GLU A 29 -5.08 -7.19 13.10
N PHE A 30 -3.89 -6.76 12.68
CA PHE A 30 -3.31 -7.22 11.43
C PHE A 30 -2.94 -8.71 11.50
N ALA A 31 -2.40 -9.15 12.64
CA ALA A 31 -2.07 -10.57 12.84
C ALA A 31 -3.31 -11.44 12.71
N ALA A 32 -4.40 -11.05 13.37
CA ALA A 32 -5.66 -11.80 13.29
C ALA A 32 -6.18 -11.88 11.86
N ALA A 33 -6.13 -10.76 11.14
CA ALA A 33 -6.57 -10.74 9.74
C ALA A 33 -5.75 -11.68 8.86
N LEU A 34 -4.45 -11.83 9.16
CA LEU A 34 -3.56 -12.71 8.42
C LEU A 34 -3.60 -14.16 8.91
N GLY A 35 -4.32 -14.42 10.00
CA GLY A 35 -4.41 -15.77 10.57
C GLY A 35 -3.11 -16.22 11.23
N ILE A 36 -2.32 -15.31 11.78
CA ILE A 36 -1.04 -15.62 12.43
C ILE A 36 -1.00 -15.03 13.83
N GLY A 37 -0.06 -15.49 14.63
CA GLY A 37 0.14 -14.95 15.97
C GLY A 37 0.86 -13.60 15.96
N ASP A 38 0.77 -12.91 17.08
CA ASP A 38 1.38 -11.58 17.22
C ASP A 38 2.89 -11.60 17.05
N GLU A 39 3.54 -12.64 17.55
CA GLU A 39 4.99 -12.79 17.44
C GLU A 39 5.41 -12.94 15.97
N HIS A 40 4.69 -13.77 15.22
CA HIS A 40 4.96 -13.94 13.79
C HIS A 40 4.74 -12.62 13.04
N TYR A 41 3.68 -11.91 13.39
CA TYR A 41 3.39 -10.62 12.77
C TYR A 41 4.51 -9.61 13.05
N ARG A 42 5.03 -9.57 14.29
CA ARG A 42 6.13 -8.67 14.63
C ARG A 42 7.36 -8.94 13.75
N LYS A 43 7.61 -10.20 13.45
CA LYS A 43 8.72 -10.57 12.57
C LYS A 43 8.52 -10.08 11.14
N LEU A 44 7.26 -9.98 10.69
CA LEU A 44 6.98 -9.40 9.39
C LEU A 44 7.34 -7.92 9.36
N GLU A 45 6.96 -7.17 10.39
CA GLU A 45 7.24 -5.74 10.43
C GLU A 45 8.72 -5.44 10.62
N ASN A 46 9.44 -6.27 11.36
CA ASN A 46 10.87 -6.00 11.59
C ASN A 46 11.78 -6.62 10.51
N GLY A 47 11.22 -7.31 9.53
CA GLY A 47 11.98 -7.85 8.42
C GLY A 47 12.65 -9.18 8.68
N SER A 48 12.39 -9.83 9.82
CA SER A 48 12.95 -11.14 10.10
C SER A 48 12.37 -12.22 9.20
N THR A 49 11.12 -12.07 8.79
CA THR A 49 10.48 -12.94 7.80
C THR A 49 9.82 -12.07 6.74
N GLY A 50 9.61 -12.63 5.56
CA GLY A 50 8.98 -11.91 4.46
C GLY A 50 7.50 -12.21 4.37
N LEU A 51 6.77 -11.28 3.75
CA LEU A 51 5.37 -11.50 3.42
C LEU A 51 5.26 -12.49 2.27
N THR A 52 4.33 -13.42 2.40
CA THR A 52 3.98 -14.29 1.29
C THR A 52 3.01 -13.58 0.36
N ILE A 53 2.90 -14.08 -0.86
CA ILE A 53 1.93 -13.54 -1.83
C ILE A 53 0.53 -13.61 -1.26
N GLU A 54 0.20 -14.72 -0.60
CA GLU A 54 -1.10 -14.89 0.02
C GLU A 54 -1.40 -13.82 1.06
N LYS A 55 -0.41 -13.50 1.91
CA LYS A 55 -0.60 -12.46 2.93
C LYS A 55 -0.76 -11.07 2.30
N ILE A 56 -0.01 -10.79 1.24
CA ILE A 56 -0.16 -9.53 0.50
C ILE A 56 -1.58 -9.41 -0.05
N HIS A 57 -2.10 -10.49 -0.60
CA HIS A 57 -3.45 -10.52 -1.13
C HIS A 57 -4.49 -10.25 -0.04
N ILE A 58 -4.33 -10.85 1.12
CA ILE A 58 -5.23 -10.63 2.26
C ILE A 58 -5.19 -9.18 2.72
N LEU A 59 -4.00 -8.59 2.79
CA LEU A 59 -3.84 -7.18 3.18
C LEU A 59 -4.54 -6.25 2.20
N HIS A 60 -4.47 -6.55 0.93
CA HIS A 60 -5.18 -5.79 -0.08
C HIS A 60 -6.70 -5.92 0.09
N ASP A 61 -7.19 -7.15 0.23
CA ASP A 61 -8.63 -7.40 0.34
C ASP A 61 -9.25 -6.81 1.59
N LYS A 62 -8.57 -6.95 2.73
CA LYS A 62 -9.16 -6.55 4.01
C LYS A 62 -8.91 -5.10 4.38
N PHE A 63 -7.78 -4.55 3.96
CA PHE A 63 -7.39 -3.20 4.38
C PHE A 63 -7.18 -2.24 3.22
N SER A 64 -7.41 -2.67 2.00
CA SER A 64 -7.21 -1.86 0.79
C SER A 64 -5.77 -1.36 0.66
N ILE A 65 -4.81 -2.16 1.11
CA ILE A 65 -3.40 -1.81 0.99
C ILE A 65 -2.96 -2.06 -0.44
N ASP A 66 -2.31 -1.05 -1.05
CA ASP A 66 -1.77 -1.16 -2.39
C ASP A 66 -0.56 -2.09 -2.39
N PRO A 67 -0.64 -3.26 -3.07
CA PRO A 67 0.48 -4.20 -3.09
C PRO A 67 1.73 -3.61 -3.75
N THR A 68 1.57 -2.77 -4.76
CA THR A 68 2.70 -2.16 -5.44
C THR A 68 3.47 -1.24 -4.49
N TYR A 69 2.76 -0.40 -3.76
CA TYR A 69 3.41 0.46 -2.77
C TYR A 69 4.08 -0.37 -1.68
N LEU A 70 3.38 -1.39 -1.19
CA LEU A 70 3.89 -2.22 -0.10
C LEU A 70 5.23 -2.88 -0.47
N VAL A 71 5.31 -3.45 -1.67
CA VAL A 71 6.48 -4.23 -2.10
C VAL A 71 7.58 -3.35 -2.68
N ILE A 72 7.22 -2.39 -3.51
CA ILE A 72 8.19 -1.60 -4.26
C ILE A 72 8.46 -0.25 -3.60
N GLY A 73 7.46 0.31 -2.93
CA GLY A 73 7.58 1.60 -2.29
C GLY A 73 7.37 2.75 -3.25
N ALA A 74 7.70 3.95 -2.78
CA ALA A 74 7.64 5.14 -3.59
C ALA A 74 8.66 5.00 -4.72
N ARG A 75 8.23 5.23 -5.93
CA ARG A 75 9.13 5.11 -7.07
C ARG A 75 9.86 6.41 -7.24
N GLY A 76 11.12 6.43 -6.93
CA GLY A 76 12.04 7.52 -7.23
C GLY A 76 11.47 8.94 -7.26
N GLU A 77 10.36 9.14 -7.92
CA GLU A 77 9.69 10.43 -7.98
C GLU A 77 8.26 10.29 -7.49
N GLU A 78 7.84 11.17 -6.61
CA GLU A 78 6.45 11.26 -6.22
C GLU A 78 5.63 11.74 -7.43
N PHE A 79 4.41 11.23 -7.55
CA PHE A 79 3.53 11.70 -8.60
C PHE A 79 3.13 13.14 -8.31
N ASP A 80 3.52 14.03 -9.19
CA ASP A 80 3.19 15.45 -9.10
C ASP A 80 1.98 15.73 -9.99
N PHE A 81 0.82 15.85 -9.36
CA PHE A 81 -0.43 16.06 -10.07
C PHE A 81 -0.44 17.37 -10.84
N ASP A 82 0.10 18.43 -10.24
CA ASP A 82 0.17 19.74 -10.90
C ASP A 82 1.02 19.69 -12.15
N LYS A 83 2.17 19.04 -12.07
CA LYS A 83 3.06 18.88 -13.22
C LYS A 83 2.38 18.04 -14.31
N TYR A 84 1.69 16.96 -13.90
CA TYR A 84 0.96 16.12 -14.85
C TYR A 84 -0.09 16.92 -15.59
N ILE A 85 -0.91 17.69 -14.89
CA ILE A 85 -1.98 18.50 -15.47
C ILE A 85 -1.40 19.58 -16.40
N THR A 86 -0.29 20.22 -15.98
CA THR A 86 0.36 21.24 -16.76
C THR A 86 0.83 20.72 -18.10
N ASN A 87 1.32 19.47 -18.13
CA ASN A 87 1.85 18.85 -19.33
C ASN A 87 0.80 18.11 -20.16
N CYS A 88 -0.43 17.99 -19.68
CA CYS A 88 -1.51 17.37 -20.43
C CYS A 88 -1.99 18.27 -21.57
N THR A 89 -2.36 17.64 -22.68
CA THR A 89 -3.05 18.35 -23.76
C THR A 89 -4.47 18.70 -23.28
N ARG A 90 -5.12 19.63 -23.97
CA ARG A 90 -6.50 19.98 -23.68
C ARG A 90 -7.40 18.74 -23.73
N GLU A 91 -7.20 17.90 -24.74
CA GLU A 91 -7.98 16.68 -24.89
C GLU A 91 -7.78 15.71 -23.71
N GLN A 92 -6.53 15.56 -23.26
CA GLN A 92 -6.23 14.72 -22.09
C GLN A 92 -6.87 15.25 -20.83
N LYS A 93 -6.86 16.56 -20.64
CA LYS A 93 -7.52 17.20 -19.48
C LYS A 93 -9.02 16.97 -19.51
N GLU A 94 -9.65 17.09 -20.67
CA GLU A 94 -11.08 16.87 -20.83
C GLU A 94 -11.46 15.40 -20.51
N LYS A 95 -10.67 14.47 -21.00
CA LYS A 95 -10.91 13.05 -20.71
C LYS A 95 -10.76 12.74 -19.23
N LEU A 96 -9.73 13.29 -18.60
CA LEU A 96 -9.50 13.09 -17.18
C LEU A 96 -10.67 13.68 -16.37
N MET A 97 -11.09 14.89 -16.70
CA MET A 97 -12.19 15.54 -16.03
C MET A 97 -13.49 14.73 -16.16
N SER A 98 -13.76 14.22 -17.37
CA SER A 98 -14.96 13.40 -17.61
C SER A 98 -14.95 12.15 -16.75
N ARG A 99 -13.81 11.49 -16.63
CA ARG A 99 -13.69 10.27 -15.82
C ARG A 99 -13.88 10.58 -14.33
N ILE A 100 -13.31 11.67 -13.86
CA ILE A 100 -13.46 12.08 -12.46
C ILE A 100 -14.93 12.38 -12.16
N LEU A 101 -15.59 13.13 -13.03
CA LEU A 101 -17.00 13.45 -12.85
C LEU A 101 -17.88 12.20 -12.85
N GLU A 102 -17.60 11.26 -13.74
CA GLU A 102 -18.34 10.02 -13.81
C GLU A 102 -18.15 9.18 -12.56
N TYR A 103 -16.92 9.13 -12.06
CA TYR A 103 -16.62 8.43 -10.82
C TYR A 103 -17.37 9.06 -9.65
N MET A 104 -17.40 10.37 -9.58
CA MET A 104 -18.13 11.10 -8.54
C MET A 104 -19.63 10.87 -8.61
N LYS A 105 -20.20 10.83 -9.82
CA LYS A 105 -21.62 10.51 -10.00
C LYS A 105 -21.96 9.13 -9.44
N GLY A 106 -21.14 8.14 -9.73
CA GLY A 106 -21.33 6.79 -9.20
C GLY A 106 -21.28 6.77 -7.69
N TYR A 107 -20.40 7.58 -7.11
CA TYR A 107 -20.27 7.67 -5.66
C TYR A 107 -21.48 8.31 -5.00
N PHE A 108 -21.99 9.38 -5.57
CA PHE A 108 -23.09 10.16 -4.97
C PHE A 108 -24.49 9.70 -5.37
N SER A 109 -24.59 8.79 -6.32
CA SER A 109 -25.91 8.34 -6.84
C SER A 109 -26.45 7.10 -6.16
N ARG A 110 -25.88 6.69 -5.08
CA ARG A 110 -26.31 5.50 -4.36
C ARG A 110 -27.57 5.75 -3.56
#